data_1c397317cefe0ba89502640f74f750da
#
_entry.id   1c397317cefe0ba89502640f74f750da
#
_cell.length_a   1.000
_cell.length_b   1.000
_cell.length_c   1.000
_cell.angle_alpha   90.00
_cell.angle_beta   90.00
_cell.angle_gamma   90.00
#
_symmetry.space_group_name_H-M   'P 1'
#
loop_
_entity.id
_entity.type
_entity.pdbx_description
1 polymer ?
#
loop_
_entity_poly.entity_id
_entity_poly.type
_entity_poly.pdbx_seq_one_letter_code
_entity_poly.pdbx_strand_id
1 'polypeptide(L)'
;VAVIGSGSGGGVAANILNKKYEVGIFEKGSYGNGMTNNETFGYHNFYDTNGIQQTRGYKVLLLAGMGIGGGTSVNWTTSLRTPNQILNEWDTLTEQDNYFNSHEFKNSMDYVCKELNVDIKNNRIPQKEEKLAEGLELNNLSYKIIPRNTSNDECTESGFSTFGRYDESINSTNKIWFSEERFEPNNVFSDTTVSYTHLTLPTILS
;
A
#
# COMPACT_ATOMS: atom_id res chain seq x y z
N VAL A 1 16.50 -15.22 6.93
CA VAL A 1 15.45 -14.47 7.63
C VAL A 1 14.13 -14.76 6.95
N ALA A 2 13.04 -15.02 7.73
CA ALA A 2 11.71 -15.18 7.22
C ALA A 2 10.91 -13.87 7.41
N VAL A 3 10.30 -13.36 6.34
CA VAL A 3 9.39 -12.23 6.36
C VAL A 3 7.98 -12.74 6.06
N ILE A 4 7.05 -12.49 6.98
CA ILE A 4 5.68 -12.96 6.89
C ILE A 4 4.79 -11.82 6.37
N GLY A 5 4.24 -12.02 5.18
CA GLY A 5 3.46 -11.05 4.44
C GLY A 5 4.30 -10.16 3.55
N SER A 6 3.85 -9.97 2.32
CA SER A 6 4.51 -9.21 1.26
C SER A 6 3.94 -7.79 1.07
N GLY A 7 3.11 -7.33 1.98
CA GLY A 7 2.53 -5.99 1.94
C GLY A 7 3.56 -4.87 2.11
N SER A 8 3.09 -3.63 2.29
CA SER A 8 3.93 -2.43 2.35
C SER A 8 5.11 -2.54 3.33
N GLY A 9 4.87 -3.01 4.56
CA GLY A 9 5.92 -3.17 5.56
C GLY A 9 6.87 -4.32 5.25
N GLY A 10 6.31 -5.50 4.90
CA GLY A 10 7.09 -6.69 4.59
C GLY A 10 8.00 -6.51 3.39
N GLY A 11 7.53 -5.87 2.34
CA GLY A 11 8.31 -5.61 1.14
C GLY A 11 9.53 -4.72 1.39
N VAL A 12 9.33 -3.61 2.10
CA VAL A 12 10.45 -2.71 2.46
C VAL A 12 11.45 -3.41 3.36
N ALA A 13 10.95 -4.11 4.41
CA ALA A 13 11.81 -4.85 5.33
C ALA A 13 12.62 -5.93 4.62
N ALA A 14 11.98 -6.73 3.76
CA ALA A 14 12.65 -7.76 2.98
C ALA A 14 13.74 -7.19 2.08
N ASN A 15 13.45 -6.10 1.35
CA ASN A 15 14.42 -5.46 0.49
C ASN A 15 15.64 -4.94 1.25
N ILE A 16 15.43 -4.35 2.42
CA ILE A 16 16.55 -3.85 3.26
C ILE A 16 17.36 -5.01 3.83
N LEU A 17 16.69 -6.03 4.35
CA LEU A 17 17.35 -7.19 4.96
C LEU A 17 18.12 -8.03 3.95
N ASN A 18 17.61 -8.15 2.71
CA ASN A 18 18.23 -8.93 1.64
C ASN A 18 19.62 -8.41 1.22
N LYS A 19 19.95 -7.17 1.59
CA LYS A 19 21.32 -6.63 1.40
C LYS A 19 22.38 -7.30 2.29
N LYS A 20 21.96 -7.98 3.37
CA LYS A 20 22.88 -8.57 4.37
C LYS A 20 22.57 -10.02 4.71
N TYR A 21 21.38 -10.49 4.44
CA TYR A 21 20.89 -11.80 4.84
C TYR A 21 20.16 -12.49 3.71
N GLU A 22 20.17 -13.80 3.68
CA GLU A 22 19.25 -14.56 2.87
C GLU A 22 17.83 -14.39 3.44
N VAL A 23 16.89 -13.94 2.61
CA VAL A 23 15.52 -13.60 3.02
C VAL A 23 14.52 -14.40 2.22
N GLY A 24 13.63 -15.14 2.91
CA GLY A 24 12.43 -15.75 2.34
C GLY A 24 11.18 -14.96 2.71
N ILE A 25 10.31 -14.71 1.76
CA ILE A 25 9.03 -14.03 1.96
C ILE A 25 7.91 -15.05 1.83
N PHE A 26 7.03 -15.08 2.82
CA PHE A 26 5.89 -15.99 2.87
C PHE A 26 4.59 -15.17 2.79
N GLU A 27 3.89 -15.30 1.66
CA GLU A 27 2.65 -14.58 1.39
C GLU A 27 1.45 -15.53 1.35
N LYS A 28 0.35 -15.12 2.00
CA LYS A 28 -0.89 -15.87 2.06
C LYS A 28 -1.58 -15.97 0.70
N GLY A 29 -1.58 -14.87 -0.04
CA GLY A 29 -2.25 -14.78 -1.33
C GLY A 29 -1.37 -15.21 -2.49
N SER A 30 -2.01 -15.37 -3.64
CA SER A 30 -1.34 -15.80 -4.87
C SER A 30 -0.48 -14.68 -5.48
N TYR A 31 0.39 -15.07 -6.38
CA TYR A 31 1.04 -14.13 -7.26
C TYR A 31 -0.02 -13.56 -8.22
N GLY A 32 -0.31 -12.27 -8.09
CA GLY A 32 -1.38 -11.61 -8.83
C GLY A 32 -1.12 -11.53 -10.33
N ASN A 33 -1.18 -12.68 -11.01
CA ASN A 33 -1.19 -12.75 -12.46
C ASN A 33 -2.58 -12.38 -12.97
N GLY A 34 -2.79 -11.12 -13.26
CA GLY A 34 -4.01 -10.69 -13.90
C GLY A 34 -4.73 -9.60 -13.11
N MET A 35 -4.09 -8.46 -13.03
CA MET A 35 -4.81 -7.23 -12.81
C MET A 35 -5.96 -7.18 -13.81
N THR A 36 -7.16 -6.96 -13.33
CA THR A 36 -8.36 -7.11 -14.14
C THR A 36 -9.24 -5.86 -14.06
N ASN A 37 -10.00 -5.63 -15.10
CA ASN A 37 -11.12 -4.71 -15.10
C ASN A 37 -12.46 -5.40 -14.77
N ASN A 38 -12.42 -6.63 -14.25
CA ASN A 38 -13.57 -7.36 -13.79
C ASN A 38 -13.68 -7.30 -12.26
N GLU A 39 -14.66 -6.57 -11.75
CA GLU A 39 -14.87 -6.34 -10.32
C GLU A 39 -15.06 -7.65 -9.54
N THR A 40 -15.89 -8.55 -10.04
CA THR A 40 -16.16 -9.83 -9.37
C THR A 40 -14.88 -10.66 -9.24
N PHE A 41 -14.11 -10.75 -10.30
CA PHE A 41 -12.82 -11.42 -10.27
C PHE A 41 -11.86 -10.73 -9.29
N GLY A 42 -11.81 -9.40 -9.29
CA GLY A 42 -10.95 -8.61 -8.41
C GLY A 42 -11.27 -8.84 -6.93
N TYR A 43 -12.55 -8.83 -6.54
CA TYR A 43 -12.94 -9.11 -5.16
C TYR A 43 -12.55 -10.51 -4.71
N HIS A 44 -12.74 -11.51 -5.53
CA HIS A 44 -12.44 -12.90 -5.17
C HIS A 44 -10.94 -13.22 -5.11
N ASN A 45 -10.12 -12.54 -5.90
CA ASN A 45 -8.71 -12.91 -6.06
C ASN A 45 -7.73 -11.95 -5.38
N PHE A 46 -8.12 -10.69 -5.15
CA PHE A 46 -7.21 -9.67 -4.60
C PHE A 46 -7.55 -9.20 -3.20
N TYR A 47 -8.68 -9.66 -2.64
CA TYR A 47 -9.10 -9.28 -1.29
C TYR A 47 -9.27 -10.50 -0.40
N ASP A 48 -8.83 -10.35 0.86
CA ASP A 48 -9.02 -11.38 1.88
C ASP A 48 -10.51 -11.62 2.13
N THR A 49 -10.88 -12.87 2.38
CA THR A 49 -12.28 -13.29 2.55
C THR A 49 -13.21 -12.92 1.40
N ASN A 50 -12.68 -12.80 0.19
CA ASN A 50 -13.42 -12.48 -1.04
C ASN A 50 -14.14 -11.12 -0.99
N GLY A 51 -13.55 -10.13 -0.33
CA GLY A 51 -14.07 -8.78 -0.39
C GLY A 51 -14.17 -8.03 0.92
N ILE A 52 -15.36 -7.49 1.21
CA ILE A 52 -15.57 -6.61 2.36
C ILE A 52 -15.72 -7.41 3.64
N GLN A 53 -14.87 -7.12 4.61
CA GLN A 53 -14.98 -7.60 5.98
C GLN A 53 -15.64 -6.55 6.88
N GLN A 54 -16.21 -6.98 8.00
CA GLN A 54 -16.83 -6.10 8.97
C GLN A 54 -16.31 -6.37 10.38
N THR A 55 -16.11 -5.32 11.15
CA THR A 55 -15.80 -5.47 12.57
C THR A 55 -17.02 -6.06 13.33
N ARG A 56 -16.78 -6.68 14.50
CA ARG A 56 -17.85 -7.28 15.32
C ARG A 56 -19.03 -6.34 15.60
N GLY A 57 -18.82 -5.06 15.67
CA GLY A 57 -19.87 -4.08 15.92
C GLY A 57 -20.47 -3.46 14.66
N TYR A 58 -20.13 -3.95 13.48
CA TYR A 58 -20.55 -3.41 12.17
C TYR A 58 -20.23 -1.93 11.96
N LYS A 59 -19.28 -1.39 12.73
CA LYS A 59 -18.94 0.03 12.70
C LYS A 59 -17.90 0.38 11.62
N VAL A 60 -17.12 -0.60 11.22
CA VAL A 60 -16.03 -0.40 10.24
C VAL A 60 -16.12 -1.49 9.18
N LEU A 61 -16.08 -1.07 7.92
CA LEU A 61 -15.87 -1.94 6.76
C LEU A 61 -14.39 -1.94 6.43
N LEU A 62 -13.84 -3.13 6.22
CA LEU A 62 -12.42 -3.33 5.93
C LEU A 62 -12.27 -4.05 4.60
N LEU A 63 -11.45 -3.49 3.71
CA LEU A 63 -10.95 -4.16 2.51
C LEU A 63 -9.46 -4.42 2.72
N ALA A 64 -9.09 -5.67 2.87
CA ALA A 64 -7.69 -6.07 3.05
C ALA A 64 -7.18 -6.72 1.77
N GLY A 65 -6.19 -6.11 1.12
CA GLY A 65 -5.56 -6.69 -0.07
C GLY A 65 -4.84 -8.00 0.27
N MET A 66 -4.97 -8.98 -0.62
CA MET A 66 -4.35 -10.30 -0.54
C MET A 66 -3.53 -10.56 -1.81
N GLY A 67 -2.42 -11.26 -1.67
CA GLY A 67 -1.47 -11.52 -2.76
C GLY A 67 -0.16 -10.76 -2.63
N ILE A 68 0.77 -11.02 -3.54
CA ILE A 68 2.07 -10.36 -3.52
C ILE A 68 1.90 -8.84 -3.64
N GLY A 69 2.46 -8.12 -2.67
CA GLY A 69 2.27 -6.68 -2.52
C GLY A 69 1.11 -6.27 -1.60
N GLY A 70 0.24 -7.21 -1.22
CA GLY A 70 -0.88 -6.95 -0.32
C GLY A 70 -1.77 -5.78 -0.77
N GLY A 71 -2.18 -4.94 0.16
CA GLY A 71 -2.99 -3.75 -0.12
C GLY A 71 -2.35 -2.73 -1.06
N THR A 72 -1.01 -2.74 -1.23
CA THR A 72 -0.34 -1.81 -2.16
C THR A 72 -0.63 -2.12 -3.63
N SER A 73 -1.08 -3.33 -3.94
CA SER A 73 -1.43 -3.74 -5.30
C SER A 73 -2.86 -3.38 -5.69
N VAL A 74 -3.72 -3.07 -4.72
CA VAL A 74 -5.16 -2.83 -4.92
C VAL A 74 -5.68 -1.51 -4.34
N ASN A 75 -4.82 -0.60 -3.96
CA ASN A 75 -5.19 0.70 -3.42
C ASN A 75 -5.40 1.75 -4.54
N TRP A 76 -5.92 2.91 -4.18
CA TRP A 76 -6.07 4.05 -5.10
C TRP A 76 -4.80 4.88 -5.26
N THR A 77 -3.66 4.35 -4.82
CA THR A 77 -2.36 5.01 -4.91
C THR A 77 -2.25 6.33 -4.13
N THR A 78 -3.21 6.65 -3.29
CA THR A 78 -3.17 7.84 -2.42
C THR A 78 -2.03 7.73 -1.42
N SER A 79 -1.08 8.67 -1.48
CA SER A 79 0.18 8.63 -0.73
C SER A 79 0.36 9.89 0.11
N LEU A 80 -0.62 10.17 0.96
CA LEU A 80 -0.57 11.29 1.89
C LEU A 80 0.43 11.02 3.02
N ARG A 81 1.19 12.04 3.39
CA ARG A 81 2.03 11.98 4.59
C ARG A 81 1.18 12.13 5.86
N THR A 82 1.55 11.39 6.88
CA THR A 82 0.92 11.50 8.20
C THR A 82 1.11 12.92 8.74
N PRO A 83 0.03 13.61 9.14
CA PRO A 83 0.12 14.94 9.77
C PRO A 83 0.90 14.90 11.10
N ASN A 84 1.61 15.99 11.41
CA ASN A 84 2.40 16.07 12.66
C ASN A 84 1.56 15.84 13.93
N GLN A 85 0.30 16.25 13.92
CA GLN A 85 -0.59 15.98 15.06
C GLN A 85 -0.72 14.48 15.32
N ILE A 86 -0.91 13.68 14.28
CA ILE A 86 -1.02 12.22 14.40
C ILE A 86 0.32 11.58 14.78
N LEU A 87 1.44 12.12 14.27
CA LEU A 87 2.77 11.65 14.68
C LEU A 87 3.01 11.88 16.18
N ASN A 88 2.56 13.03 16.74
CA ASN A 88 2.60 13.31 18.17
C ASN A 88 1.72 12.36 18.98
N GLU A 89 0.53 12.02 18.47
CA GLU A 89 -0.34 11.03 19.10
C GLU A 89 0.33 9.65 19.13
N TRP A 90 1.02 9.25 18.05
CA TRP A 90 1.75 7.99 17.99
C TRP A 90 2.92 7.97 18.97
N ASP A 91 3.69 9.05 19.09
CA ASP A 91 4.75 9.15 20.10
C ASP A 91 4.18 8.93 21.52
N THR A 92 3.03 9.56 21.81
CA THR A 92 2.36 9.42 23.10
C THR A 92 1.84 8.01 23.37
N LEU A 93 1.13 7.43 22.38
CA LEU A 93 0.52 6.10 22.50
C LEU A 93 1.55 4.96 22.61
N THR A 94 2.71 5.13 21.99
CA THR A 94 3.78 4.12 21.99
C THR A 94 4.88 4.40 23.00
N GLU A 95 4.72 5.42 23.85
CA GLU A 95 5.71 5.85 24.84
C GLU A 95 7.10 6.14 24.24
N GLN A 96 7.09 6.67 23.00
CA GLN A 96 8.32 7.04 22.31
C GLN A 96 8.66 8.51 22.57
N ASP A 97 9.94 8.79 22.74
CA ASP A 97 10.43 10.16 22.92
C ASP A 97 10.64 10.84 21.55
N ASN A 98 9.56 11.39 21.01
CA ASN A 98 9.56 12.15 19.75
C ASN A 98 10.15 11.38 18.54
N TYR A 99 10.02 10.05 18.51
CA TYR A 99 10.57 9.22 17.44
C TYR A 99 9.89 9.49 16.09
N PHE A 100 8.55 9.53 16.06
CA PHE A 100 7.81 9.74 14.80
C PHE A 100 7.97 11.14 14.21
N ASN A 101 8.46 12.12 14.98
CA ASN A 101 8.82 13.45 14.50
C ASN A 101 10.32 13.62 14.28
N SER A 102 11.13 12.60 14.56
CA SER A 102 12.59 12.63 14.39
C SER A 102 13.02 12.79 12.92
N HIS A 103 14.26 13.21 12.72
CA HIS A 103 14.88 13.24 11.40
C HIS A 103 14.98 11.85 10.80
N GLU A 104 15.26 10.83 11.60
CA GLU A 104 15.38 9.45 11.16
C GLU A 104 14.08 8.94 10.54
N PHE A 105 12.95 9.15 11.23
CA PHE A 105 11.64 8.75 10.72
C PHE A 105 11.26 9.53 9.45
N LYS A 106 11.49 10.83 9.43
CA LYS A 106 11.23 11.67 8.26
C LYS A 106 12.07 11.26 7.05
N ASN A 107 13.36 10.97 7.26
CA ASN A 107 14.24 10.48 6.20
C ASN A 107 13.77 9.11 5.66
N SER A 108 13.26 8.24 6.53
CA SER A 108 12.70 6.95 6.12
C SER A 108 11.44 7.13 5.27
N MET A 109 10.56 8.05 5.65
CA MET A 109 9.39 8.41 4.83
C MET A 109 9.81 9.00 3.48
N ASP A 110 10.81 9.90 3.45
CA ASP A 110 11.34 10.49 2.22
C ASP A 110 11.93 9.42 1.30
N TYR A 111 12.68 8.49 1.86
CA TYR A 111 13.23 7.36 1.11
C TYR A 111 12.13 6.53 0.46
N VAL A 112 11.13 6.10 1.22
CA VAL A 112 10.02 5.29 0.68
C VAL A 112 9.23 6.06 -0.38
N CYS A 113 8.90 7.33 -0.13
CA CYS A 113 8.19 8.17 -1.11
C CYS A 113 8.97 8.32 -2.42
N LYS A 114 10.30 8.49 -2.34
CA LYS A 114 11.17 8.57 -3.51
C LYS A 114 11.18 7.27 -4.30
N GLU A 115 11.36 6.14 -3.63
CA GLU A 115 11.40 4.82 -4.28
C GLU A 115 10.07 4.46 -4.96
N LEU A 116 8.95 4.86 -4.35
CA LEU A 116 7.62 4.65 -4.90
C LEU A 116 7.22 5.73 -5.93
N ASN A 117 8.10 6.67 -6.24
CA ASN A 117 7.83 7.79 -7.13
C ASN A 117 6.54 8.56 -6.75
N VAL A 118 6.41 8.87 -5.45
CA VAL A 118 5.26 9.63 -4.95
C VAL A 118 5.37 11.07 -5.36
N ASP A 119 4.46 11.53 -6.24
CA ASP A 119 4.43 12.90 -6.73
C ASP A 119 3.00 13.36 -7.04
N ILE A 120 2.80 14.67 -7.09
CA ILE A 120 1.60 15.32 -7.61
C ILE A 120 1.69 15.60 -9.12
N LYS A 121 2.90 15.73 -9.65
CA LYS A 121 3.16 16.04 -11.07
C LYS A 121 2.86 14.88 -11.99
N ASN A 122 2.98 13.67 -11.46
CA ASN A 122 2.70 12.44 -12.18
C ASN A 122 1.19 12.12 -12.26
N ASN A 123 0.33 13.03 -11.85
CA ASN A 123 -1.11 12.83 -11.87
C ASN A 123 -1.72 13.57 -13.06
N ARG A 124 -2.15 12.82 -14.07
CA ARG A 124 -3.11 13.34 -15.01
C ARG A 124 -4.45 13.52 -14.27
N ILE A 125 -5.01 14.70 -14.37
CA ILE A 125 -6.30 15.00 -13.74
C ILE A 125 -7.40 14.56 -14.69
N PRO A 126 -8.27 13.60 -14.31
CA PRO A 126 -9.41 13.19 -15.13
C PRO A 126 -10.41 14.34 -15.30
N GLN A 127 -11.14 14.36 -16.42
CA GLN A 127 -12.12 15.41 -16.71
C GLN A 127 -13.15 15.63 -15.59
N LYS A 128 -13.57 14.58 -14.92
CA LYS A 128 -14.50 14.69 -13.79
C LYS A 128 -13.92 15.47 -12.62
N GLU A 129 -12.63 15.31 -12.36
CA GLU A 129 -11.92 16.02 -11.29
C GLU A 129 -11.64 17.48 -11.69
N GLU A 130 -11.39 17.75 -12.97
CA GLU A 130 -11.30 19.12 -13.49
C GLU A 130 -12.63 19.85 -13.29
N LYS A 131 -13.76 19.20 -13.60
CA LYS A 131 -15.09 19.78 -13.38
C LYS A 131 -15.41 19.98 -11.91
N LEU A 132 -14.97 19.07 -11.04
CA LEU A 132 -15.08 19.26 -9.60
C LEU A 132 -14.26 20.45 -9.13
N ALA A 133 -13.04 20.62 -9.59
CA ALA A 133 -12.18 21.75 -9.27
C ALA A 133 -12.82 23.08 -9.70
N GLU A 134 -13.31 23.18 -10.95
CA GLU A 134 -14.04 24.35 -11.44
C GLU A 134 -15.23 24.69 -10.52
N GLY A 135 -16.01 23.68 -10.13
CA GLY A 135 -17.15 23.86 -9.24
C GLY A 135 -16.76 24.34 -7.84
N LEU A 136 -15.65 23.85 -7.31
CA LEU A 136 -15.12 24.29 -6.02
C LEU A 136 -14.64 25.75 -6.09
N GLU A 137 -13.92 26.13 -7.13
CA GLU A 137 -13.44 27.50 -7.35
C GLU A 137 -14.60 28.49 -7.47
N LEU A 138 -15.66 28.17 -8.21
CA LEU A 138 -16.86 28.99 -8.32
C LEU A 138 -17.57 29.23 -6.98
N ASN A 139 -17.41 28.32 -6.03
CA ASN A 139 -17.94 28.41 -4.67
C ASN A 139 -16.93 28.91 -3.63
N ASN A 140 -15.78 29.41 -4.05
CA ASN A 140 -14.68 29.84 -3.18
C ASN A 140 -14.21 28.76 -2.18
N LEU A 141 -14.25 27.50 -2.59
CA LEU A 141 -13.76 26.35 -1.83
C LEU A 141 -12.36 25.98 -2.31
N SER A 142 -11.48 25.67 -1.38
CA SER A 142 -10.12 25.22 -1.71
C SER A 142 -10.09 23.73 -1.97
N TYR A 143 -9.21 23.28 -2.87
CA TYR A 143 -8.89 21.87 -3.11
C TYR A 143 -7.39 21.68 -3.21
N LYS A 144 -6.96 20.43 -3.12
CA LYS A 144 -5.55 20.03 -3.31
C LYS A 144 -5.47 18.77 -4.14
N ILE A 145 -4.51 18.74 -5.06
CA ILE A 145 -4.11 17.52 -5.74
C ILE A 145 -3.39 16.64 -4.74
N ILE A 146 -3.83 15.39 -4.60
CA ILE A 146 -3.20 14.43 -3.70
C ILE A 146 -1.99 13.78 -4.37
N PRO A 147 -0.88 13.55 -3.63
CA PRO A 147 0.24 12.78 -4.15
C PRO A 147 -0.13 11.31 -4.34
N ARG A 148 0.40 10.71 -5.39
CA ARG A 148 0.14 9.31 -5.74
C ARG A 148 1.43 8.60 -6.13
N ASN A 149 1.52 7.30 -5.83
CA ASN A 149 2.62 6.41 -6.21
C ASN A 149 2.33 5.74 -7.56
N THR A 150 2.34 6.52 -8.63
CA THR A 150 2.06 6.04 -10.00
C THR A 150 3.17 6.41 -10.96
N SER A 151 3.34 5.58 -12.00
CA SER A 151 4.15 5.90 -13.18
C SER A 151 3.22 6.40 -14.29
N ASN A 152 3.41 7.64 -14.74
CA ASN A 152 2.53 8.28 -15.71
C ASN A 152 2.49 7.60 -17.07
N ASP A 153 3.66 7.17 -17.53
CA ASP A 153 3.83 6.65 -18.88
C ASP A 153 3.05 5.34 -19.11
N GLU A 154 2.64 4.68 -18.04
CA GLU A 154 1.93 3.39 -18.05
C GLU A 154 0.44 3.53 -17.70
N CYS A 155 -0.02 4.71 -17.33
CA CYS A 155 -1.38 4.91 -16.83
C CYS A 155 -2.42 5.00 -17.96
N THR A 156 -3.31 4.02 -18.05
CA THR A 156 -4.44 4.00 -19.01
C THR A 156 -5.70 4.71 -18.49
N GLU A 157 -5.66 5.24 -17.26
CA GLU A 157 -6.80 5.93 -16.62
C GLU A 157 -8.08 5.07 -16.51
N SER A 158 -7.92 3.77 -16.42
CA SER A 158 -9.03 2.81 -16.39
C SER A 158 -10.00 2.99 -15.22
N GLY A 159 -9.54 3.62 -14.13
CA GLY A 159 -10.33 3.74 -12.90
C GLY A 159 -10.36 2.48 -12.02
N PHE A 160 -9.78 1.37 -12.46
CA PHE A 160 -9.81 0.07 -11.78
C PHE A 160 -8.68 -0.17 -10.75
N SER A 161 -8.11 0.89 -10.18
CA SER A 161 -6.99 0.77 -9.23
C SER A 161 -7.27 -0.14 -8.03
N THR A 162 -8.53 -0.22 -7.58
CA THR A 162 -8.94 -1.08 -6.44
C THR A 162 -8.93 -2.58 -6.76
N PHE A 163 -8.82 -2.95 -8.03
CA PHE A 163 -8.77 -4.36 -8.48
C PHE A 163 -7.41 -4.72 -9.06
N GLY A 164 -6.38 -3.97 -8.71
CA GLY A 164 -5.08 -4.00 -9.36
C GLY A 164 -5.16 -3.33 -10.74
N ARG A 165 -4.10 -2.63 -11.10
CA ARG A 165 -4.08 -1.96 -12.41
C ARG A 165 -3.43 -2.86 -13.43
N TYR A 166 -4.17 -3.26 -14.43
CA TYR A 166 -3.65 -4.09 -15.53
C TYR A 166 -2.59 -3.38 -16.38
N ASP A 167 -2.50 -2.05 -16.26
CA ASP A 167 -1.50 -1.22 -16.93
C ASP A 167 -0.19 -1.08 -16.14
N GLU A 168 -0.07 -1.79 -15.02
CA GLU A 168 1.10 -1.78 -14.14
C GLU A 168 1.58 -0.39 -13.66
N SER A 169 0.75 0.61 -13.80
CA SER A 169 1.11 2.00 -13.43
C SER A 169 1.20 2.24 -11.92
N ILE A 170 0.70 1.30 -11.10
CA ILE A 170 0.84 1.38 -9.64
C ILE A 170 2.26 0.97 -9.25
N ASN A 171 2.99 1.86 -8.57
CA ASN A 171 4.25 1.52 -7.93
C ASN A 171 3.98 0.80 -6.61
N SER A 172 3.53 -0.45 -6.72
CA SER A 172 3.23 -1.33 -5.59
C SER A 172 4.50 -1.91 -4.97
N THR A 173 4.34 -2.55 -3.82
CA THR A 173 5.44 -3.33 -3.21
C THR A 173 5.97 -4.40 -4.15
N ASN A 174 5.09 -5.09 -4.87
CA ASN A 174 5.49 -6.09 -5.85
C ASN A 174 6.39 -5.49 -6.94
N LYS A 175 5.95 -4.39 -7.57
CA LYS A 175 6.69 -3.76 -8.66
C LYS A 175 8.04 -3.19 -8.21
N ILE A 176 8.07 -2.50 -7.07
CA ILE A 176 9.24 -1.72 -6.65
C ILE A 176 10.22 -2.53 -5.79
N TRP A 177 9.71 -3.27 -4.80
CA TRP A 177 10.58 -3.93 -3.83
C TRP A 177 10.93 -5.35 -4.22
N PHE A 178 10.10 -6.03 -5.03
CA PHE A 178 10.31 -7.39 -5.50
C PHE A 178 10.66 -7.47 -6.99
N SER A 179 11.08 -6.37 -7.60
CA SER A 179 11.61 -6.40 -8.96
C SER A 179 12.84 -7.34 -9.03
N GLU A 180 13.04 -7.96 -10.18
CA GLU A 180 14.15 -8.90 -10.42
C GLU A 180 15.53 -8.28 -10.12
N GLU A 181 15.66 -6.97 -10.28
CA GLU A 181 16.88 -6.23 -9.94
C GLU A 181 17.15 -6.14 -8.43
N ARG A 182 16.12 -6.27 -7.59
CA ARG A 182 16.20 -6.03 -6.15
C ARG A 182 16.06 -7.29 -5.31
N PHE A 183 15.40 -8.31 -5.84
CA PHE A 183 15.04 -9.49 -5.09
C PHE A 183 14.98 -10.74 -5.98
N GLU A 184 15.58 -11.84 -5.55
CA GLU A 184 15.49 -13.08 -6.30
C GLU A 184 14.09 -13.68 -6.20
N PRO A 185 13.41 -13.97 -7.34
CA PRO A 185 12.03 -14.48 -7.35
C PRO A 185 11.85 -15.79 -6.59
N ASN A 186 12.89 -16.62 -6.53
CA ASN A 186 12.86 -17.94 -5.88
C ASN A 186 12.69 -17.87 -4.36
N ASN A 187 12.82 -16.70 -3.76
CA ASN A 187 12.69 -16.48 -2.33
C ASN A 187 11.29 -15.95 -1.93
N VAL A 188 10.35 -15.89 -2.87
CA VAL A 188 8.98 -15.48 -2.61
C VAL A 188 8.06 -16.69 -2.70
N PHE A 189 7.47 -17.08 -1.59
CA PHE A 189 6.56 -18.21 -1.45
C PHE A 189 5.13 -17.70 -1.33
N SER A 190 4.38 -17.73 -2.44
CA SER A 190 2.95 -17.38 -2.47
C SER A 190 2.07 -18.57 -2.05
N ASP A 191 0.78 -18.32 -1.84
CA ASP A 191 -0.21 -19.31 -1.43
C ASP A 191 0.19 -20.06 -0.14
N THR A 192 0.98 -19.41 0.71
CA THR A 192 1.50 -20.01 1.94
C THR A 192 0.52 -19.77 3.09
N THR A 193 -0.06 -20.84 3.61
CA THR A 193 -0.88 -20.77 4.81
C THR A 193 0.00 -20.56 6.03
N VAL A 194 -0.10 -19.41 6.68
CA VAL A 194 0.56 -19.13 7.95
C VAL A 194 -0.45 -19.32 9.09
N SER A 195 -0.17 -20.29 9.97
CA SER A 195 -0.99 -20.47 11.18
C SER A 195 -0.57 -19.45 12.24
N TYR A 196 -1.45 -18.52 12.54
CA TYR A 196 -1.25 -17.52 13.60
C TYR A 196 -1.56 -18.01 15.01
N THR A 197 -1.72 -19.32 15.21
CA THR A 197 -2.12 -19.88 16.51
C THR A 197 -1.16 -19.58 17.65
N HIS A 198 0.04 -19.11 17.36
CA HIS A 198 1.07 -18.76 18.35
C HIS A 198 1.59 -17.31 18.27
N LEU A 199 1.10 -16.52 17.33
CA LEU A 199 1.42 -15.10 17.26
C LEU A 199 0.31 -14.30 17.96
N THR A 200 0.39 -14.19 19.28
CA THR A 200 -0.39 -13.18 20.00
C THR A 200 0.21 -11.82 19.69
N LEU A 201 -0.40 -11.08 18.76
CA LEU A 201 -0.19 -9.65 18.71
C LEU A 201 -0.65 -9.08 20.06
N PRO A 202 0.13 -8.22 20.72
CA PRO A 202 -0.35 -7.52 21.89
C PRO A 202 -1.60 -6.74 21.46
N THR A 203 -2.74 -7.16 22.01
CA THR A 203 -4.00 -6.49 21.79
C THR A 203 -3.94 -5.18 22.57
N ILE A 204 -3.54 -4.11 21.92
CA ILE A 204 -3.77 -2.76 22.45
C ILE A 204 -5.24 -2.47 22.21
N LEU A 205 -6.07 -2.95 23.13
CA LEU A 205 -7.48 -2.59 23.22
C LEU A 205 -7.84 -2.54 24.69
N SER A 206 -7.75 -1.38 25.25
CA SER A 206 -8.56 -0.97 26.39
C SER A 206 -9.38 0.24 26.01
#